data_7db192daf08fec3f11bf15a1d6e69d00
#
_entry.id   7db192daf08fec3f11bf15a1d6e69d00
#
_cell.length_a   1.000
_cell.length_b   1.000
_cell.length_c   1.000
_cell.angle_alpha   90.00
_cell.angle_beta   90.00
_cell.angle_gamma   90.00
#
_symmetry.space_group_name_H-M   'P 1'
#
loop_
_entity.id
_entity.type
_entity.pdbx_description
1 polymer ?
#
loop_
_entity_poly.entity_id
_entity_poly.type
_entity_poly.pdbx_seq_one_letter_code
_entity_poly.pdbx_strand_id
1 'polypeptide(L)'
;MSSATHRRTDVLRAIVSDYIASHEPVGSKALVDRHSLGVSSATIRNDMAVLEAEGFIVQPHTSSGRVPTEKGYRHFVDSIEEITPLSRAQRRAIRAFLEGAVDLDDVLRRSVRLLSQLTRQVAVVQYPVLDRSTVRHLEVVSLTPTRLLLVLITDTGRVDQRTVELAAPLTEEHLAEVRALLSEAVADKRLADASEALAATGEQARPEFRDAAERCVTVLVDTLVERPDERIVLGGTANLTRSAADFDGSLRSVLEALEEQVVILRLLTAAHTVGTGGPGGVTVQIGEETRSAEIRGASVVSSQYGAEGHAFGGMGVLGPTRMDYPGTIASVAAVAHYVGEILSGH
;
A
#
# COMPACT_ATOMS: atom_id res chain seq x y z
N MET A 1 -19.46 -0.54 31.60
CA MET A 1 -18.06 -0.76 32.05
C MET A 1 -17.84 -0.05 33.38
N SER A 2 -17.08 -0.62 34.34
CA SER A 2 -16.84 0.05 35.63
C SER A 2 -15.96 1.29 35.42
N SER A 3 -16.12 2.32 36.27
CA SER A 3 -15.26 3.54 36.27
C SER A 3 -13.77 3.22 36.32
N ALA A 4 -13.37 2.13 36.97
CA ALA A 4 -12.00 1.68 37.07
C ALA A 4 -11.46 1.10 35.75
N THR A 5 -12.29 0.43 34.96
CA THR A 5 -11.90 -0.12 33.64
C THR A 5 -11.64 1.02 32.65
N HIS A 6 -12.51 2.00 32.62
CA HIS A 6 -12.36 3.19 31.74
C HIS A 6 -11.07 3.95 32.07
N ARG A 7 -10.81 4.20 33.35
CA ARG A 7 -9.58 4.85 33.80
C ARG A 7 -8.31 4.08 33.40
N ARG A 8 -8.32 2.74 33.49
CA ARG A 8 -7.16 1.92 33.05
C ARG A 8 -6.90 2.05 31.55
N THR A 9 -7.94 2.11 30.74
CA THR A 9 -7.81 2.39 29.31
C THR A 9 -7.17 3.77 29.08
N ASP A 10 -7.59 4.79 29.83
CA ASP A 10 -7.01 6.15 29.72
C ASP A 10 -5.54 6.16 30.16
N VAL A 11 -5.20 5.43 31.23
CA VAL A 11 -3.82 5.28 31.69
C VAL A 11 -2.97 4.58 30.63
N LEU A 12 -3.48 3.51 29.99
CA LEU A 12 -2.76 2.83 28.90
C LEU A 12 -2.57 3.74 27.69
N ARG A 13 -3.62 4.49 27.28
CA ARG A 13 -3.52 5.49 26.21
C ARG A 13 -2.44 6.53 26.50
N ALA A 14 -2.39 7.03 27.73
CA ALA A 14 -1.38 8.00 28.14
C ALA A 14 0.04 7.40 28.12
N ILE A 15 0.22 6.15 28.58
CA ILE A 15 1.50 5.44 28.53
C ILE A 15 1.97 5.28 27.09
N VAL A 16 1.09 4.79 26.19
CA VAL A 16 1.42 4.58 24.78
C VAL A 16 1.81 5.90 24.11
N SER A 17 1.01 6.95 24.31
CA SER A 17 1.26 8.29 23.74
C SER A 17 2.59 8.87 24.22
N ASP A 18 2.87 8.81 25.51
CA ASP A 18 4.12 9.33 26.09
C ASP A 18 5.33 8.53 25.59
N TYR A 19 5.22 7.20 25.52
CA TYR A 19 6.30 6.35 25.05
C TYR A 19 6.61 6.55 23.56
N ILE A 20 5.59 6.73 22.72
CA ILE A 20 5.77 7.08 21.31
C ILE A 20 6.53 8.40 21.17
N ALA A 21 6.17 9.40 21.99
CA ALA A 21 6.75 10.74 21.90
C ALA A 21 8.17 10.84 22.48
N SER A 22 8.43 10.18 23.64
CA SER A 22 9.69 10.35 24.39
C SER A 22 10.74 9.29 24.12
N HIS A 23 10.36 8.08 23.67
CA HIS A 23 11.21 6.87 23.60
C HIS A 23 11.71 6.40 24.97
N GLU A 24 11.15 6.91 26.05
CA GLU A 24 11.58 6.59 27.42
C GLU A 24 10.47 5.85 28.19
N PRO A 25 10.82 4.86 29.03
CA PRO A 25 9.85 4.19 29.88
C PRO A 25 9.07 5.18 30.75
N VAL A 26 7.76 5.03 30.78
CA VAL A 26 6.83 5.99 31.38
C VAL A 26 6.58 5.69 32.87
N GLY A 27 6.79 6.67 33.72
CA GLY A 27 6.54 6.57 35.16
C GLY A 27 5.19 7.17 35.58
N SER A 28 4.60 6.66 36.68
CA SER A 28 3.30 7.14 37.19
C SER A 28 3.27 8.63 37.55
N LYS A 29 4.40 9.24 37.96
CA LYS A 29 4.50 10.65 38.23
C LYS A 29 4.41 11.48 36.95
N ALA A 30 5.15 11.08 35.92
CA ALA A 30 5.13 11.76 34.62
C ALA A 30 3.73 11.78 34.01
N LEU A 31 2.94 10.70 34.18
CA LEU A 31 1.54 10.63 33.72
C LEU A 31 0.64 11.64 34.45
N VAL A 32 0.80 11.81 35.78
CA VAL A 32 0.04 12.84 36.53
C VAL A 32 0.39 14.25 36.04
N ASP A 33 1.68 14.49 35.81
CA ASP A 33 2.19 15.83 35.46
C ASP A 33 1.80 16.24 34.02
N ARG A 34 1.66 15.27 33.11
CA ARG A 34 1.40 15.53 31.68
C ARG A 34 -0.06 15.35 31.28
N HIS A 35 -0.81 14.47 31.97
CA HIS A 35 -2.18 14.10 31.62
C HIS A 35 -3.14 14.40 32.77
N SER A 36 -4.28 15.02 32.47
CA SER A 36 -5.31 15.35 33.45
C SER A 36 -6.17 14.10 33.83
N LEU A 37 -5.55 13.06 34.39
CA LEU A 37 -6.22 11.80 34.72
C LEU A 37 -7.11 11.87 35.98
N GLY A 38 -7.08 12.96 36.73
CA GLY A 38 -7.98 13.22 37.87
C GLY A 38 -7.71 12.34 39.11
N VAL A 39 -6.56 11.62 39.14
CA VAL A 39 -6.21 10.69 40.25
C VAL A 39 -4.75 10.86 40.67
N SER A 40 -4.44 10.30 41.86
CA SER A 40 -3.09 10.38 42.42
C SER A 40 -2.09 9.47 41.69
N SER A 41 -0.80 9.79 41.77
CA SER A 41 0.27 8.94 41.23
C SER A 41 0.29 7.54 41.87
N ALA A 42 -0.18 7.38 43.11
CA ALA A 42 -0.35 6.07 43.75
C ALA A 42 -1.47 5.25 43.10
N THR A 43 -2.58 5.89 42.76
CA THR A 43 -3.69 5.24 42.02
C THR A 43 -3.23 4.80 40.61
N ILE A 44 -2.52 5.68 39.90
CA ILE A 44 -1.95 5.33 38.59
C ILE A 44 -0.98 4.15 38.70
N ARG A 45 -0.13 4.12 39.72
CA ARG A 45 0.80 3.00 39.95
C ARG A 45 0.07 1.67 40.14
N ASN A 46 -1.06 1.68 40.85
CA ASN A 46 -1.90 0.50 41.01
C ASN A 46 -2.55 0.08 39.69
N ASP A 47 -3.07 1.03 38.89
CA ASP A 47 -3.61 0.75 37.56
C ASP A 47 -2.52 0.19 36.62
N MET A 48 -1.28 0.73 36.67
CA MET A 48 -0.14 0.21 35.93
C MET A 48 0.21 -1.24 36.36
N ALA A 49 0.15 -1.56 37.64
CA ALA A 49 0.40 -2.93 38.10
C ALA A 49 -0.64 -3.93 37.58
N VAL A 50 -1.91 -3.51 37.46
CA VAL A 50 -2.96 -4.34 36.84
C VAL A 50 -2.70 -4.49 35.32
N LEU A 51 -2.41 -3.41 34.60
CA LEU A 51 -2.09 -3.45 33.17
C LEU A 51 -0.86 -4.32 32.88
N GLU A 52 0.13 -4.31 33.77
CA GLU A 52 1.30 -5.17 33.67
C GLU A 52 0.96 -6.65 33.91
N ALA A 53 0.15 -6.95 34.92
CA ALA A 53 -0.34 -8.31 35.19
C ALA A 53 -1.21 -8.85 34.04
N GLU A 54 -1.95 -7.97 33.36
CA GLU A 54 -2.75 -8.29 32.18
C GLU A 54 -1.91 -8.34 30.88
N GLY A 55 -0.61 -7.99 30.93
CA GLY A 55 0.33 -8.08 29.82
C GLY A 55 0.23 -6.95 28.78
N PHE A 56 -0.41 -5.82 29.11
CA PHE A 56 -0.47 -4.66 28.21
C PHE A 56 0.78 -3.78 28.26
N ILE A 57 1.47 -3.77 29.38
CA ILE A 57 2.72 -3.05 29.58
C ILE A 57 3.74 -3.96 30.28
N VAL A 58 5.00 -3.62 30.20
CA VAL A 58 6.10 -4.35 30.85
C VAL A 58 7.11 -3.37 31.44
N GLN A 59 7.80 -3.78 32.49
CA GLN A 59 8.92 -3.07 33.08
C GLN A 59 10.23 -3.60 32.50
N PRO A 60 10.95 -2.87 31.64
CA PRO A 60 12.21 -3.36 31.06
C PRO A 60 13.31 -3.63 32.12
N HIS A 61 13.38 -2.79 33.15
CA HIS A 61 14.34 -2.90 34.25
C HIS A 61 13.69 -2.52 35.58
N THR A 62 14.14 -3.10 36.66
CA THR A 62 13.56 -2.96 38.04
C THR A 62 13.39 -1.51 38.52
N SER A 63 14.18 -0.57 38.01
CA SER A 63 14.12 0.86 38.36
C SER A 63 13.50 1.73 37.26
N SER A 64 13.10 1.16 36.10
CA SER A 64 12.55 1.91 34.99
C SER A 64 11.04 2.10 35.12
N GLY A 65 10.48 3.03 34.31
CA GLY A 65 9.05 3.11 34.04
C GLY A 65 8.52 1.87 33.31
N ARG A 66 7.38 2.02 32.67
CA ARG A 66 6.72 0.95 31.88
C ARG A 66 6.74 1.31 30.41
N VAL A 67 6.84 0.27 29.57
CA VAL A 67 6.72 0.38 28.11
C VAL A 67 5.54 -0.49 27.63
N PRO A 68 4.84 -0.11 26.54
CA PRO A 68 3.78 -0.93 25.97
C PRO A 68 4.33 -2.24 25.38
N THR A 69 3.54 -3.31 25.47
CA THR A 69 3.73 -4.54 24.69
C THR A 69 2.97 -4.45 23.38
N GLU A 70 3.13 -5.42 22.46
CA GLU A 70 2.30 -5.52 21.24
C GLU A 70 0.80 -5.56 21.58
N LYS A 71 0.44 -6.32 22.62
CA LYS A 71 -0.93 -6.36 23.17
C LYS A 71 -1.41 -4.98 23.64
N GLY A 72 -0.51 -4.19 24.25
CA GLY A 72 -0.79 -2.83 24.68
C GLY A 72 -1.04 -1.90 23.49
N TYR A 73 -0.21 -1.97 22.44
CA TYR A 73 -0.42 -1.22 21.22
C TYR A 73 -1.72 -1.63 20.51
N ARG A 74 -2.04 -2.94 20.44
CA ARG A 74 -3.30 -3.42 19.86
C ARG A 74 -4.50 -2.82 20.59
N HIS A 75 -4.52 -2.92 21.93
CA HIS A 75 -5.60 -2.34 22.72
C HIS A 75 -5.72 -0.82 22.54
N PHE A 76 -4.58 -0.13 22.42
CA PHE A 76 -4.56 1.30 22.11
C PHE A 76 -5.21 1.58 20.75
N VAL A 77 -4.81 0.87 19.70
CA VAL A 77 -5.36 1.05 18.34
C VAL A 77 -6.86 0.74 18.32
N ASP A 78 -7.31 -0.34 18.96
CA ASP A 78 -8.71 -0.73 19.05
C ASP A 78 -9.55 0.28 19.84
N SER A 79 -8.92 1.06 20.73
CA SER A 79 -9.56 2.11 21.52
C SER A 79 -9.66 3.45 20.78
N ILE A 80 -9.16 3.55 19.54
CA ILE A 80 -9.32 4.76 18.71
C ILE A 80 -10.74 4.77 18.15
N GLU A 81 -11.63 5.50 18.80
CA GLU A 81 -13.04 5.64 18.38
C GLU A 81 -13.18 6.53 17.15
N GLU A 82 -12.42 7.63 17.12
CA GLU A 82 -12.41 8.59 16.02
C GLU A 82 -10.98 8.96 15.62
N ILE A 83 -10.69 8.88 14.33
CA ILE A 83 -9.44 9.38 13.78
C ILE A 83 -9.61 10.89 13.58
N THR A 84 -8.73 11.67 14.19
CA THR A 84 -8.67 13.11 13.91
C THR A 84 -8.32 13.30 12.43
N PRO A 85 -9.25 13.83 11.62
CA PRO A 85 -8.98 14.02 10.19
C PRO A 85 -7.83 15.01 9.99
N LEU A 86 -7.06 14.82 8.94
CA LEU A 86 -6.07 15.81 8.53
C LEU A 86 -6.72 17.19 8.36
N SER A 87 -6.01 18.24 8.71
CA SER A 87 -6.48 19.61 8.54
C SER A 87 -6.86 19.91 7.08
N ARG A 88 -7.73 20.89 6.87
CA ARG A 88 -8.11 21.33 5.50
C ARG A 88 -6.89 21.75 4.67
N ALA A 89 -5.88 22.34 5.31
CA ALA A 89 -4.64 22.74 4.64
C ALA A 89 -3.82 21.53 4.20
N GLN A 90 -3.65 20.52 5.07
CA GLN A 90 -2.95 19.28 4.74
C GLN A 90 -3.66 18.52 3.61
N ARG A 91 -4.97 18.36 3.68
CA ARG A 91 -5.75 17.71 2.62
C ARG A 91 -5.59 18.40 1.27
N ARG A 92 -5.66 19.74 1.22
CA ARG A 92 -5.42 20.51 -0.01
C ARG A 92 -4.01 20.32 -0.54
N ALA A 93 -3.01 20.31 0.34
CA ALA A 93 -1.62 20.09 -0.07
C ALA A 93 -1.40 18.68 -0.65
N ILE A 94 -1.98 17.65 -0.03
CA ILE A 94 -1.95 16.27 -0.54
C ILE A 94 -2.56 16.20 -1.94
N ARG A 95 -3.77 16.72 -2.09
CA ARG A 95 -4.50 16.71 -3.37
C ARG A 95 -3.70 17.43 -4.46
N ALA A 96 -3.27 18.66 -4.21
CA ALA A 96 -2.50 19.45 -5.18
C ALA A 96 -1.17 18.76 -5.58
N PHE A 97 -0.52 18.07 -4.64
CA PHE A 97 0.71 17.33 -4.92
C PHE A 97 0.46 16.12 -5.83
N LEU A 98 -0.63 15.40 -5.61
CA LEU A 98 -0.99 14.22 -6.41
C LEU A 98 -1.58 14.60 -7.77
N GLU A 99 -2.43 15.62 -7.86
CA GLU A 99 -3.01 16.13 -9.13
C GLU A 99 -1.96 16.62 -10.13
N GLY A 100 -0.76 16.96 -9.66
CA GLY A 100 0.35 17.33 -10.54
C GLY A 100 1.05 16.15 -11.21
N ALA A 101 0.56 14.91 -11.05
CA ALA A 101 1.13 13.73 -11.70
C ALA A 101 0.80 13.71 -13.20
N VAL A 102 1.73 13.19 -14.00
CA VAL A 102 1.60 13.16 -15.47
C VAL A 102 1.10 11.81 -15.99
N ASP A 103 1.29 10.74 -15.24
CA ASP A 103 0.87 9.37 -15.57
C ASP A 103 0.64 8.53 -14.30
N LEU A 104 0.20 7.29 -14.47
CA LEU A 104 -0.03 6.35 -13.37
C LEU A 104 1.24 6.12 -12.53
N ASP A 105 2.37 5.90 -13.18
CA ASP A 105 3.64 5.67 -12.50
C ASP A 105 4.04 6.85 -11.60
N ASP A 106 3.81 8.08 -12.07
CA ASP A 106 4.07 9.30 -11.31
C ASP A 106 3.09 9.46 -10.14
N VAL A 107 1.80 9.12 -10.31
CA VAL A 107 0.82 9.08 -9.21
C VAL A 107 1.30 8.15 -8.10
N LEU A 108 1.68 6.92 -8.43
CA LEU A 108 2.11 5.92 -7.45
C LEU A 108 3.41 6.32 -6.76
N ARG A 109 4.41 6.82 -7.50
CA ARG A 109 5.68 7.32 -6.94
C ARG A 109 5.47 8.53 -6.02
N ARG A 110 4.62 9.47 -6.39
CA ARG A 110 4.25 10.61 -5.54
C ARG A 110 3.55 10.15 -4.27
N SER A 111 2.63 9.19 -4.38
CA SER A 111 1.90 8.63 -3.24
C SER A 111 2.83 7.99 -2.21
N VAL A 112 3.77 7.16 -2.66
CA VAL A 112 4.79 6.54 -1.81
C VAL A 112 5.67 7.60 -1.14
N ARG A 113 6.15 8.58 -1.91
CA ARG A 113 6.97 9.68 -1.39
C ARG A 113 6.23 10.47 -0.33
N LEU A 114 4.97 10.80 -0.59
CA LEU A 114 4.12 11.56 0.31
C LEU A 114 3.84 10.79 1.60
N LEU A 115 3.41 9.52 1.50
CA LEU A 115 3.18 8.65 2.66
C LEU A 115 4.43 8.53 3.53
N SER A 116 5.58 8.27 2.91
CA SER A 116 6.82 8.11 3.66
C SER A 116 7.25 9.41 4.38
N GLN A 117 6.96 10.58 3.80
CA GLN A 117 7.22 11.87 4.42
C GLN A 117 6.26 12.18 5.58
N LEU A 118 4.96 11.92 5.39
CA LEU A 118 3.94 12.19 6.41
C LEU A 118 4.10 11.28 7.63
N THR A 119 4.39 10.00 7.41
CA THR A 119 4.43 8.97 8.45
C THR A 119 5.83 8.70 9.01
N ARG A 120 6.88 9.12 8.28
CA ARG A 120 8.27 8.77 8.56
C ARG A 120 8.53 7.26 8.59
N GLN A 121 7.75 6.51 7.82
CA GLN A 121 7.84 5.05 7.66
C GLN A 121 8.25 4.68 6.23
N VAL A 122 8.46 3.38 5.99
CA VAL A 122 8.50 2.87 4.60
C VAL A 122 7.09 2.86 4.06
N ALA A 123 6.90 3.44 2.90
CA ALA A 123 5.62 3.42 2.21
C ALA A 123 5.66 2.43 1.04
N VAL A 124 4.54 1.77 0.83
CA VAL A 124 4.32 0.78 -0.22
C VAL A 124 3.02 1.08 -0.91
N VAL A 125 3.03 1.03 -2.23
CA VAL A 125 1.81 1.10 -3.04
C VAL A 125 1.88 0.01 -4.09
N GLN A 126 0.85 -0.82 -4.16
CA GLN A 126 0.66 -1.83 -5.19
C GLN A 126 0.17 -1.15 -6.46
N TYR A 127 0.61 -1.61 -7.64
CA TYR A 127 -0.01 -1.19 -8.90
C TYR A 127 -1.47 -1.64 -8.96
N PRO A 128 -2.35 -0.92 -9.69
CA PRO A 128 -3.75 -1.33 -9.82
C PRO A 128 -3.86 -2.75 -10.35
N VAL A 129 -4.70 -3.56 -9.68
CA VAL A 129 -5.08 -4.89 -10.16
C VAL A 129 -6.06 -4.71 -11.31
N LEU A 130 -5.70 -5.22 -12.46
CA LEU A 130 -6.37 -4.90 -13.72
C LEU A 130 -7.46 -5.91 -14.12
N ASP A 131 -7.92 -6.79 -13.22
CA ASP A 131 -8.94 -7.80 -13.54
C ASP A 131 -10.19 -7.26 -14.23
N ARG A 132 -10.43 -5.94 -14.15
CA ARG A 132 -11.55 -5.26 -14.77
C ARG A 132 -11.16 -4.12 -15.71
N SER A 133 -9.87 -3.86 -15.88
CA SER A 133 -9.42 -2.84 -16.85
C SER A 133 -9.80 -3.23 -18.25
N THR A 134 -10.22 -2.22 -19.02
CA THR A 134 -10.52 -2.36 -20.43
C THR A 134 -9.40 -1.79 -21.27
N VAL A 135 -9.17 -2.37 -22.43
CA VAL A 135 -8.26 -1.83 -23.42
C VAL A 135 -8.89 -0.56 -24.01
N ARG A 136 -8.27 0.58 -23.76
CA ARG A 136 -8.69 1.87 -24.30
C ARG A 136 -8.18 2.09 -25.71
N HIS A 137 -6.93 1.70 -25.96
CA HIS A 137 -6.29 1.89 -27.25
C HIS A 137 -5.12 0.93 -27.43
N LEU A 138 -4.94 0.44 -28.66
CA LEU A 138 -3.75 -0.29 -29.11
C LEU A 138 -3.19 0.39 -30.32
N GLU A 139 -1.91 0.77 -30.27
CA GLU A 139 -1.18 1.31 -31.41
C GLU A 139 -0.05 0.38 -31.82
N VAL A 140 0.17 0.22 -33.12
CA VAL A 140 1.26 -0.56 -33.69
C VAL A 140 2.09 0.36 -34.56
N VAL A 141 3.31 0.62 -34.14
CA VAL A 141 4.24 1.56 -34.80
C VAL A 141 5.42 0.80 -35.39
N SER A 142 5.76 1.08 -36.66
CA SER A 142 6.98 0.57 -37.27
C SER A 142 8.18 1.38 -36.79
N LEU A 143 9.13 0.72 -36.12
CA LEU A 143 10.44 1.32 -35.78
C LEU A 143 11.47 1.11 -36.89
N THR A 144 11.43 -0.07 -37.51
CA THR A 144 12.22 -0.46 -38.68
C THR A 144 11.37 -1.43 -39.53
N PRO A 145 11.77 -1.76 -40.75
CA PRO A 145 11.02 -2.72 -41.59
C PRO A 145 10.74 -4.08 -40.94
N THR A 146 11.57 -4.47 -39.94
CA THR A 146 11.48 -5.75 -39.24
C THR A 146 11.26 -5.61 -37.73
N ARG A 147 10.96 -4.41 -37.23
CA ARG A 147 10.75 -4.17 -35.80
C ARG A 147 9.53 -3.28 -35.57
N LEU A 148 8.56 -3.78 -34.84
CA LEU A 148 7.36 -3.06 -34.43
C LEU A 148 7.41 -2.70 -32.96
N LEU A 149 6.77 -1.59 -32.60
CA LEU A 149 6.44 -1.20 -31.22
C LEU A 149 4.95 -1.33 -31.04
N LEU A 150 4.53 -2.13 -30.09
CA LEU A 150 3.15 -2.21 -29.63
C LEU A 150 2.98 -1.30 -28.42
N VAL A 151 1.97 -0.44 -28.43
CA VAL A 151 1.62 0.44 -27.32
C VAL A 151 0.18 0.16 -26.92
N LEU A 152 -0.01 -0.46 -25.76
CA LEU A 152 -1.32 -0.79 -25.20
C LEU A 152 -1.66 0.22 -24.10
N ILE A 153 -2.82 0.85 -24.18
CA ILE A 153 -3.33 1.82 -23.21
C ILE A 153 -4.63 1.29 -22.61
N THR A 154 -4.72 1.28 -21.29
CA THR A 154 -5.93 0.88 -20.57
C THR A 154 -6.71 2.10 -20.08
N ASP A 155 -7.98 1.90 -19.70
CA ASP A 155 -8.84 2.91 -19.08
C ASP A 155 -8.32 3.46 -17.75
N THR A 156 -7.49 2.68 -17.04
CA THR A 156 -6.81 3.13 -15.82
C THR A 156 -5.59 4.01 -16.08
N GLY A 157 -5.26 4.30 -17.34
CA GLY A 157 -4.08 5.10 -17.73
C GLY A 157 -2.76 4.32 -17.73
N ARG A 158 -2.78 2.99 -17.58
CA ARG A 158 -1.59 2.15 -17.78
C ARG A 158 -1.21 2.17 -19.25
N VAL A 159 0.11 2.32 -19.53
CA VAL A 159 0.69 2.25 -20.86
C VAL A 159 1.76 1.17 -20.88
N ASP A 160 1.51 0.11 -21.62
CA ASP A 160 2.49 -0.95 -21.86
C ASP A 160 3.11 -0.79 -23.24
N GLN A 161 4.43 -0.93 -23.32
CA GLN A 161 5.19 -0.86 -24.56
C GLN A 161 6.00 -2.13 -24.73
N ARG A 162 5.85 -2.78 -25.88
CA ARG A 162 6.58 -4.00 -26.25
C ARG A 162 7.12 -3.91 -27.66
N THR A 163 8.32 -4.40 -27.85
CA THR A 163 8.93 -4.48 -29.19
C THR A 163 8.79 -5.90 -29.72
N VAL A 164 8.37 -6.01 -30.97
CA VAL A 164 8.22 -7.28 -31.71
C VAL A 164 9.22 -7.30 -32.84
N GLU A 165 10.01 -8.35 -32.95
CA GLU A 165 10.89 -8.60 -34.09
C GLU A 165 10.21 -9.51 -35.10
N LEU A 166 10.19 -9.08 -36.36
CA LEU A 166 9.61 -9.81 -37.48
C LEU A 166 10.67 -10.62 -38.21
N ALA A 167 10.27 -11.77 -38.75
CA ALA A 167 11.16 -12.61 -39.56
C ALA A 167 11.48 -11.99 -40.95
N ALA A 168 10.55 -11.17 -41.48
CA ALA A 168 10.68 -10.51 -42.77
C ALA A 168 10.15 -9.07 -42.70
N PRO A 169 10.61 -8.16 -43.61
CA PRO A 169 10.09 -6.82 -43.67
C PRO A 169 8.60 -6.79 -43.98
N LEU A 170 7.86 -5.92 -43.27
CA LEU A 170 6.44 -5.69 -43.47
C LEU A 170 6.23 -4.43 -44.32
N THR A 171 5.32 -4.47 -45.30
CA THR A 171 4.95 -3.30 -46.06
C THR A 171 4.02 -2.40 -45.26
N GLU A 172 3.92 -1.10 -45.61
CA GLU A 172 2.99 -0.17 -44.94
C GLU A 172 1.54 -0.59 -45.07
N GLU A 173 1.14 -1.21 -46.18
CA GLU A 173 -0.21 -1.74 -46.41
C GLU A 173 -0.49 -2.91 -45.44
N HIS A 174 0.39 -3.88 -45.36
CA HIS A 174 0.25 -5.01 -44.42
C HIS A 174 0.32 -4.57 -42.97
N LEU A 175 1.16 -3.57 -42.62
CA LEU A 175 1.18 -2.98 -41.28
C LEU A 175 -0.16 -2.36 -40.91
N ALA A 176 -0.80 -1.64 -41.82
CA ALA A 176 -2.12 -1.06 -41.61
C ALA A 176 -3.18 -2.15 -41.34
N GLU A 177 -3.10 -3.29 -42.08
CA GLU A 177 -4.00 -4.42 -41.87
C GLU A 177 -3.75 -5.13 -40.52
N VAL A 178 -2.49 -5.36 -40.13
CA VAL A 178 -2.14 -5.90 -38.82
C VAL A 178 -2.64 -4.99 -37.71
N ARG A 179 -2.44 -3.68 -37.83
CA ARG A 179 -2.95 -2.69 -36.88
C ARG A 179 -4.46 -2.77 -36.73
N ALA A 180 -5.19 -2.75 -37.85
CA ALA A 180 -6.66 -2.82 -37.85
C ALA A 180 -7.15 -4.11 -37.19
N LEU A 181 -6.56 -5.25 -37.55
CA LEU A 181 -6.92 -6.57 -37.03
C LEU A 181 -6.74 -6.68 -35.51
N LEU A 182 -5.59 -6.25 -35.03
CA LEU A 182 -5.28 -6.31 -33.59
C LEU A 182 -6.10 -5.30 -32.79
N SER A 183 -6.27 -4.07 -33.31
CA SER A 183 -7.05 -3.04 -32.61
C SER A 183 -8.52 -3.43 -32.50
N GLU A 184 -9.13 -4.01 -33.54
CA GLU A 184 -10.52 -4.50 -33.52
C GLU A 184 -10.68 -5.66 -32.51
N ALA A 185 -9.67 -6.53 -32.42
CA ALA A 185 -9.68 -7.66 -31.48
C ALA A 185 -9.73 -7.22 -30.00
N VAL A 186 -9.14 -6.07 -29.64
CA VAL A 186 -9.00 -5.64 -28.25
C VAL A 186 -9.87 -4.44 -27.86
N ALA A 187 -10.45 -3.72 -28.81
CA ALA A 187 -11.17 -2.47 -28.56
C ALA A 187 -12.26 -2.63 -27.50
N ASP A 188 -12.21 -1.81 -26.46
CA ASP A 188 -13.16 -1.73 -25.34
C ASP A 188 -13.41 -3.05 -24.60
N LYS A 189 -12.57 -4.06 -24.81
CA LYS A 189 -12.66 -5.34 -24.13
C LYS A 189 -11.88 -5.32 -22.80
N ARG A 190 -12.34 -6.10 -21.82
CA ARG A 190 -11.56 -6.38 -20.61
C ARG A 190 -10.28 -7.11 -21.01
N LEU A 191 -9.23 -6.96 -20.20
CA LEU A 191 -7.93 -7.57 -20.51
C LEU A 191 -8.01 -9.09 -20.71
N ALA A 192 -8.80 -9.80 -19.90
CA ALA A 192 -9.01 -11.23 -20.06
C ALA A 192 -9.71 -11.56 -21.39
N ASP A 193 -10.82 -10.87 -21.70
CA ASP A 193 -11.60 -11.06 -22.94
C ASP A 193 -10.77 -10.64 -24.18
N ALA A 194 -9.92 -9.63 -24.06
CA ALA A 194 -8.99 -9.19 -25.11
C ALA A 194 -7.93 -10.24 -25.40
N SER A 195 -7.40 -10.90 -24.35
CA SER A 195 -6.44 -12.00 -24.49
C SER A 195 -7.03 -13.17 -25.26
N GLU A 196 -8.26 -13.60 -24.93
CA GLU A 196 -8.96 -14.67 -25.65
C GLU A 196 -9.25 -14.27 -27.10
N ALA A 197 -9.72 -13.04 -27.34
CA ALA A 197 -10.00 -12.55 -28.68
C ALA A 197 -8.74 -12.49 -29.54
N LEU A 198 -7.61 -12.04 -29.00
CA LEU A 198 -6.32 -12.01 -29.71
C LEU A 198 -5.85 -13.40 -30.08
N ALA A 199 -5.96 -14.37 -29.18
CA ALA A 199 -5.57 -15.76 -29.45
C ALA A 199 -6.35 -16.34 -30.66
N ALA A 200 -7.62 -15.99 -30.78
CA ALA A 200 -8.46 -16.41 -31.94
C ALA A 200 -8.15 -15.64 -33.24
N THR A 201 -7.55 -14.43 -33.11
CA THR A 201 -7.37 -13.52 -34.27
C THR A 201 -6.14 -13.89 -35.10
N GLY A 202 -5.07 -14.44 -34.50
CA GLY A 202 -3.83 -14.80 -35.21
C GLY A 202 -4.08 -15.79 -36.38
N GLU A 203 -4.98 -16.74 -36.18
CA GLU A 203 -5.35 -17.72 -37.22
C GLU A 203 -6.14 -17.12 -38.38
N GLN A 204 -6.82 -16.00 -38.16
CA GLN A 204 -7.67 -15.32 -39.17
C GLN A 204 -6.86 -14.39 -40.09
N ALA A 205 -5.60 -14.12 -39.77
CA ALA A 205 -4.74 -13.27 -40.57
C ALA A 205 -4.48 -13.88 -41.95
N ARG A 206 -4.43 -13.03 -42.96
CA ARG A 206 -4.07 -13.46 -44.33
C ARG A 206 -2.64 -13.98 -44.40
N PRO A 207 -2.33 -14.94 -45.29
CA PRO A 207 -1.01 -15.56 -45.37
C PRO A 207 0.16 -14.57 -45.46
N GLU A 208 -0.06 -13.42 -46.16
CA GLU A 208 0.96 -12.42 -46.47
C GLU A 208 1.55 -11.72 -45.25
N PHE A 209 0.77 -11.61 -44.15
CA PHE A 209 1.21 -10.97 -42.90
C PHE A 209 0.92 -11.81 -41.63
N ARG A 210 0.56 -13.10 -41.82
CA ARG A 210 0.21 -13.98 -40.71
C ARG A 210 1.33 -14.11 -39.66
N ASP A 211 2.56 -14.34 -40.09
CA ASP A 211 3.71 -14.43 -39.16
C ASP A 211 3.86 -13.17 -38.29
N ALA A 212 3.67 -11.99 -38.91
CA ALA A 212 3.74 -10.75 -38.19
C ALA A 212 2.58 -10.60 -37.18
N ALA A 213 1.35 -10.95 -37.58
CA ALA A 213 0.19 -10.92 -36.71
C ALA A 213 0.33 -11.90 -35.53
N GLU A 214 0.74 -13.15 -35.76
CA GLU A 214 0.96 -14.17 -34.71
C GLU A 214 2.03 -13.73 -33.71
N ARG A 215 3.14 -13.14 -34.14
CA ARG A 215 4.17 -12.59 -33.25
C ARG A 215 3.63 -11.44 -32.40
N CYS A 216 2.88 -10.55 -32.98
CA CYS A 216 2.22 -9.46 -32.24
C CYS A 216 1.21 -10.00 -31.23
N VAL A 217 0.39 -10.98 -31.63
CA VAL A 217 -0.58 -11.65 -30.76
C VAL A 217 0.13 -12.30 -29.56
N THR A 218 1.20 -13.06 -29.80
CA THR A 218 1.95 -13.72 -28.73
C THR A 218 2.43 -12.70 -27.69
N VAL A 219 3.07 -11.62 -28.14
CA VAL A 219 3.59 -10.57 -27.24
C VAL A 219 2.47 -9.81 -26.53
N LEU A 220 1.34 -9.57 -27.20
CA LEU A 220 0.18 -8.91 -26.57
C LEU A 220 -0.49 -9.82 -25.55
N VAL A 221 -0.69 -11.09 -25.84
CA VAL A 221 -1.26 -12.08 -24.89
C VAL A 221 -0.38 -12.17 -23.65
N ASP A 222 0.94 -12.31 -23.81
CA ASP A 222 1.87 -12.32 -22.69
C ASP A 222 1.76 -11.03 -21.86
N THR A 223 1.65 -9.87 -22.52
CA THR A 223 1.49 -8.56 -21.86
C THR A 223 0.17 -8.44 -21.09
N LEU A 224 -0.92 -9.00 -21.65
CA LEU A 224 -2.24 -8.99 -21.01
C LEU A 224 -2.35 -10.01 -19.85
N VAL A 225 -1.62 -11.12 -19.95
CA VAL A 225 -1.57 -12.19 -18.93
C VAL A 225 -0.53 -11.88 -17.84
N GLU A 226 0.52 -11.08 -18.16
CA GLU A 226 1.46 -10.61 -17.12
C GLU A 226 0.66 -9.99 -15.99
N ARG A 227 0.69 -10.63 -14.81
CA ARG A 227 -0.03 -10.17 -13.63
C ARG A 227 0.62 -8.88 -13.11
N PRO A 228 0.03 -7.70 -13.33
CA PRO A 228 0.53 -6.47 -12.73
C PRO A 228 0.35 -6.47 -11.21
N ASP A 229 -0.38 -7.46 -10.68
CA ASP A 229 -0.69 -7.65 -9.26
C ASP A 229 0.57 -7.80 -8.39
N GLU A 230 1.70 -8.15 -9.00
CA GLU A 230 2.98 -8.34 -8.32
C GLU A 230 3.86 -7.08 -8.31
N ARG A 231 3.47 -6.01 -8.99
CA ARG A 231 4.26 -4.77 -9.02
C ARG A 231 3.91 -3.87 -7.84
N ILE A 232 4.96 -3.46 -7.12
CA ILE A 232 4.86 -2.49 -6.03
C ILE A 232 5.84 -1.33 -6.25
N VAL A 233 5.48 -0.18 -5.71
CA VAL A 233 6.39 0.96 -5.56
C VAL A 233 6.73 1.09 -4.08
N LEU A 234 8.02 1.15 -3.78
CA LEU A 234 8.55 1.32 -2.42
C LEU A 234 9.23 2.67 -2.28
N GLY A 235 9.14 3.26 -1.10
CA GLY A 235 9.90 4.46 -0.77
C GLY A 235 10.04 4.69 0.73
N GLY A 236 11.02 5.51 1.10
CA GLY A 236 11.28 5.83 2.49
C GLY A 236 12.05 4.77 3.27
N THR A 237 12.74 3.82 2.62
CA THR A 237 13.55 2.78 3.29
C THR A 237 14.60 3.36 4.25
N ALA A 238 15.12 4.56 3.97
CA ALA A 238 16.00 5.28 4.88
C ALA A 238 15.34 5.63 6.24
N ASN A 239 14.01 5.62 6.34
CA ASN A 239 13.34 5.87 7.63
C ASN A 239 13.56 4.71 8.60
N LEU A 240 13.67 3.46 8.12
CA LEU A 240 13.96 2.30 8.98
C LEU A 240 15.30 2.43 9.69
N THR A 241 16.31 2.96 9.00
CA THR A 241 17.63 3.15 9.63
C THR A 241 17.60 4.22 10.72
N ARG A 242 16.73 5.23 10.61
CA ARG A 242 16.52 6.24 11.66
C ARG A 242 15.82 5.67 12.89
N SER A 243 14.98 4.66 12.70
CA SER A 243 14.24 3.97 13.76
C SER A 243 14.88 2.61 14.14
N ALA A 244 16.15 2.40 13.80
CA ALA A 244 16.84 1.11 13.99
C ALA A 244 16.77 0.58 15.43
N ALA A 245 16.82 1.47 16.42
CA ALA A 245 16.73 1.12 17.84
C ALA A 245 15.35 0.55 18.25
N ASP A 246 14.32 0.75 17.42
CA ASP A 246 12.94 0.31 17.71
C ASP A 246 12.63 -1.09 17.19
N PHE A 247 13.56 -1.73 16.49
CA PHE A 247 13.37 -3.05 15.85
C PHE A 247 13.95 -4.23 16.63
N ASP A 248 14.47 -4.04 17.84
CA ASP A 248 15.02 -5.10 18.71
C ASP A 248 15.89 -6.15 17.96
N GLY A 249 16.73 -5.69 17.04
CA GLY A 249 17.60 -6.56 16.22
C GLY A 249 16.95 -7.18 14.97
N SER A 250 15.66 -6.98 14.74
CA SER A 250 14.94 -7.51 13.55
C SER A 250 15.05 -6.64 12.31
N LEU A 251 15.68 -5.45 12.37
CA LEU A 251 15.79 -4.52 11.24
C LEU A 251 16.34 -5.16 9.97
N ARG A 252 17.36 -6.05 10.12
CA ARG A 252 17.96 -6.72 8.97
C ARG A 252 16.94 -7.60 8.25
N SER A 253 16.20 -8.43 8.98
CA SER A 253 15.18 -9.30 8.41
C SER A 253 14.06 -8.50 7.75
N VAL A 254 13.69 -7.35 8.35
CA VAL A 254 12.70 -6.43 7.75
C VAL A 254 13.21 -5.84 6.43
N LEU A 255 14.49 -5.47 6.34
CA LEU A 255 15.09 -4.98 5.11
C LEU A 255 15.15 -6.07 4.02
N GLU A 256 15.55 -7.29 4.41
CA GLU A 256 15.56 -8.46 3.51
C GLU A 256 14.13 -8.76 2.99
N ALA A 257 13.13 -8.72 3.87
CA ALA A 257 11.72 -8.90 3.48
C ALA A 257 11.20 -7.81 2.52
N LEU A 258 11.71 -6.59 2.61
CA LEU A 258 11.33 -5.50 1.69
C LEU A 258 11.90 -5.70 0.27
N GLU A 259 12.96 -6.48 0.12
CA GLU A 259 13.48 -6.87 -1.20
C GLU A 259 12.62 -7.96 -1.85
N GLU A 260 11.88 -8.73 -1.03
CA GLU A 260 10.97 -9.78 -1.49
C GLU A 260 9.56 -9.21 -1.73
N GLN A 261 9.27 -8.79 -2.95
CA GLN A 261 7.97 -8.19 -3.33
C GLN A 261 6.77 -9.05 -2.92
N VAL A 262 6.89 -10.37 -2.97
CA VAL A 262 5.82 -11.33 -2.61
C VAL A 262 5.42 -11.21 -1.13
N VAL A 263 6.38 -10.98 -0.22
CA VAL A 263 6.08 -10.80 1.21
C VAL A 263 5.24 -9.55 1.41
N ILE A 264 5.65 -8.44 0.79
CA ILE A 264 4.95 -7.16 0.90
C ILE A 264 3.54 -7.21 0.30
N LEU A 265 3.38 -7.86 -0.85
CA LEU A 265 2.06 -8.05 -1.46
C LEU A 265 1.12 -8.83 -0.56
N ARG A 266 1.59 -9.90 0.08
CA ARG A 266 0.80 -10.66 1.06
C ARG A 266 0.31 -9.80 2.20
N LEU A 267 1.13 -8.88 2.71
CA LEU A 267 0.77 -7.97 3.80
C LEU A 267 -0.33 -6.99 3.37
N LEU A 268 -0.22 -6.44 2.17
CA LEU A 268 -1.25 -5.55 1.62
C LEU A 268 -2.55 -6.33 1.33
N THR A 269 -2.46 -7.58 0.87
CA THR A 269 -3.62 -8.42 0.53
C THR A 269 -4.28 -9.03 1.77
N ALA A 270 -3.52 -9.42 2.80
CA ALA A 270 -4.08 -9.95 4.05
C ALA A 270 -4.99 -8.94 4.76
N ALA A 271 -4.77 -7.65 4.55
CA ALA A 271 -5.67 -6.59 4.98
C ALA A 271 -7.07 -6.69 4.34
N HIS A 272 -7.21 -7.38 3.20
CA HIS A 272 -8.48 -7.55 2.48
C HIS A 272 -9.37 -8.66 3.05
N THR A 273 -8.78 -9.69 3.65
CA THR A 273 -9.51 -10.89 4.10
C THR A 273 -10.04 -10.78 5.52
N VAL A 274 -9.49 -9.89 6.33
CA VAL A 274 -9.97 -9.61 7.68
C VAL A 274 -11.00 -8.48 7.59
N GLY A 275 -12.27 -8.81 7.34
CA GLY A 275 -13.41 -7.91 7.10
C GLY A 275 -13.80 -6.96 8.24
N THR A 276 -12.82 -6.43 8.96
CA THR A 276 -12.98 -5.37 9.96
C THR A 276 -12.02 -4.23 9.57
N GLY A 277 -12.40 -3.47 8.54
CA GLY A 277 -11.75 -2.18 8.34
C GLY A 277 -11.90 -1.36 9.62
N GLY A 278 -10.80 -1.04 10.28
CA GLY A 278 -10.78 -0.06 11.35
C GLY A 278 -11.32 1.29 10.86
N PRO A 279 -11.33 2.32 11.71
CA PRO A 279 -11.80 3.64 11.34
C PRO A 279 -11.17 4.11 10.00
N GLY A 280 -11.99 4.55 9.04
CA GLY A 280 -11.54 5.03 7.72
C GLY A 280 -11.14 3.94 6.71
N GLY A 281 -11.53 2.66 6.92
CA GLY A 281 -11.19 1.56 6.00
C GLY A 281 -9.70 1.16 6.04
N VAL A 282 -9.00 1.48 7.14
CA VAL A 282 -7.59 1.18 7.34
C VAL A 282 -7.44 -0.05 8.23
N THR A 283 -6.55 -0.95 7.85
CA THR A 283 -6.17 -2.13 8.63
C THR A 283 -4.81 -1.90 9.29
N VAL A 284 -4.69 -2.28 10.55
CA VAL A 284 -3.44 -2.21 11.31
C VAL A 284 -3.06 -3.62 11.78
N GLN A 285 -1.84 -4.03 11.49
CA GLN A 285 -1.24 -5.28 11.95
C GLN A 285 0.01 -4.95 12.77
N ILE A 286 0.11 -5.49 13.99
CA ILE A 286 1.17 -5.14 14.95
C ILE A 286 1.98 -6.39 15.27
N GLY A 287 3.30 -6.35 15.03
CA GLY A 287 4.21 -7.41 15.40
C GLY A 287 3.78 -8.78 14.86
N GLU A 288 3.49 -9.72 15.77
CA GLU A 288 3.11 -11.10 15.41
C GLU A 288 1.81 -11.21 14.60
N GLU A 289 0.95 -10.20 14.59
CA GLU A 289 -0.29 -10.19 13.79
C GLU A 289 -0.01 -10.18 12.28
N THR A 290 1.18 -9.75 11.86
CA THR A 290 1.61 -9.77 10.45
C THR A 290 1.76 -11.19 9.91
N ARG A 291 1.86 -12.22 10.80
CA ARG A 291 2.05 -13.64 10.48
C ARG A 291 3.25 -13.91 9.57
N SER A 292 4.20 -13.01 9.51
CA SER A 292 5.45 -13.13 8.76
C SER A 292 6.62 -13.09 9.72
N ALA A 293 7.43 -14.15 9.69
CA ALA A 293 8.60 -14.26 10.55
C ALA A 293 9.66 -13.20 10.19
N GLU A 294 9.70 -12.80 8.91
CA GLU A 294 10.66 -11.88 8.33
C GLU A 294 10.47 -10.45 8.85
N ILE A 295 9.22 -10.06 9.13
CA ILE A 295 8.89 -8.72 9.60
C ILE A 295 8.43 -8.68 11.06
N ARG A 296 8.83 -9.70 11.85
CA ARG A 296 8.58 -9.70 13.29
C ARG A 296 9.19 -8.45 13.94
N GLY A 297 8.43 -7.78 14.81
CA GLY A 297 8.82 -6.51 15.42
C GLY A 297 8.51 -5.27 14.57
N ALA A 298 7.89 -5.45 13.40
CA ALA A 298 7.32 -4.38 12.59
C ALA A 298 5.80 -4.33 12.71
N SER A 299 5.23 -3.17 12.35
CA SER A 299 3.79 -3.00 12.18
C SER A 299 3.50 -2.50 10.77
N VAL A 300 2.34 -2.89 10.26
CA VAL A 300 1.82 -2.48 8.94
C VAL A 300 0.50 -1.76 9.13
N VAL A 301 0.38 -0.59 8.51
CA VAL A 301 -0.86 0.18 8.44
C VAL A 301 -1.21 0.30 6.97
N SER A 302 -2.32 -0.27 6.53
CA SER A 302 -2.67 -0.38 5.11
C SER A 302 -4.14 -0.06 4.84
N SER A 303 -4.42 0.37 3.62
CA SER A 303 -5.76 0.63 3.10
C SER A 303 -5.81 0.25 1.63
N GLN A 304 -7.01 0.10 1.11
CA GLN A 304 -7.25 0.00 -0.33
C GLN A 304 -7.44 1.39 -0.93
N TYR A 305 -7.00 1.58 -2.15
CA TYR A 305 -7.36 2.72 -2.96
C TYR A 305 -8.18 2.26 -4.17
N GLY A 306 -9.15 3.06 -4.61
CA GLY A 306 -10.05 2.69 -5.68
C GLY A 306 -11.24 3.64 -5.79
N ALA A 307 -12.21 3.26 -6.64
CA ALA A 307 -13.51 3.92 -6.76
C ALA A 307 -14.55 3.29 -5.82
N GLU A 308 -15.72 3.91 -5.68
CA GLU A 308 -16.83 3.36 -4.89
C GLU A 308 -17.16 1.92 -5.31
N GLY A 309 -17.02 0.99 -4.36
CA GLY A 309 -17.28 -0.44 -4.56
C GLY A 309 -16.20 -1.21 -5.33
N HIS A 310 -15.08 -0.57 -5.73
CA HIS A 310 -14.01 -1.21 -6.48
C HIS A 310 -12.64 -0.80 -5.96
N ALA A 311 -11.91 -1.74 -5.38
CA ALA A 311 -10.50 -1.55 -5.04
C ALA A 311 -9.63 -1.74 -6.28
N PHE A 312 -8.74 -0.77 -6.54
CA PHE A 312 -7.73 -0.89 -7.58
C PHE A 312 -6.47 -1.58 -7.08
N GLY A 313 -6.11 -1.35 -5.82
CA GLY A 313 -4.93 -1.96 -5.21
C GLY A 313 -4.79 -1.59 -3.74
N GLY A 314 -3.76 -2.15 -3.10
CA GLY A 314 -3.40 -1.85 -1.73
C GLY A 314 -2.31 -0.79 -1.62
N MET A 315 -2.35 0.00 -0.55
CA MET A 315 -1.26 0.86 -0.14
C MET A 315 -1.11 0.86 1.36
N GLY A 316 0.07 1.17 1.83
CA GLY A 316 0.30 1.24 3.26
C GLY A 316 1.71 1.68 3.62
N VAL A 317 1.97 1.58 4.91
CA VAL A 317 3.29 1.85 5.47
C VAL A 317 3.71 0.72 6.40
N LEU A 318 5.03 0.49 6.45
CA LEU A 318 5.69 -0.45 7.34
C LEU A 318 6.69 0.31 8.19
N GLY A 319 6.65 0.07 9.49
CA GLY A 319 7.56 0.68 10.47
C GLY A 319 7.65 -0.14 11.75
N PRO A 320 8.36 0.33 12.78
CA PRO A 320 8.45 -0.35 14.06
C PRO A 320 7.09 -0.41 14.76
N THR A 321 6.93 -1.33 15.71
CA THR A 321 5.71 -1.40 16.54
C THR A 321 5.43 -0.10 17.29
N ARG A 322 6.46 0.67 17.58
CA ARG A 322 6.37 1.99 18.17
C ARG A 322 6.22 3.05 17.08
N MET A 323 5.00 3.36 16.68
CA MET A 323 4.69 4.43 15.71
C MET A 323 3.51 5.29 16.15
N ASP A 324 3.36 6.48 15.58
CA ASP A 324 2.15 7.30 15.71
C ASP A 324 1.00 6.68 14.91
N TYR A 325 0.28 5.74 15.51
CA TYR A 325 -0.84 5.06 14.87
C TYR A 325 -1.96 6.03 14.41
N PRO A 326 -2.45 6.98 15.24
CA PRO A 326 -3.50 7.90 14.83
C PRO A 326 -3.12 8.73 13.60
N GLY A 327 -1.93 9.35 13.62
CA GLY A 327 -1.43 10.15 12.49
C GLY A 327 -1.15 9.31 11.25
N THR A 328 -0.65 8.08 11.43
CA THR A 328 -0.36 7.14 10.34
C THR A 328 -1.65 6.67 9.67
N ILE A 329 -2.66 6.27 10.45
CA ILE A 329 -3.99 5.85 9.94
C ILE A 329 -4.63 7.00 9.16
N ALA A 330 -4.64 8.23 9.72
CA ALA A 330 -5.18 9.41 9.04
C ALA A 330 -4.48 9.68 7.70
N SER A 331 -3.16 9.53 7.67
CA SER A 331 -2.36 9.77 6.46
C SER A 331 -2.60 8.72 5.39
N VAL A 332 -2.61 7.43 5.76
CA VAL A 332 -2.87 6.32 4.84
C VAL A 332 -4.28 6.44 4.25
N ALA A 333 -5.30 6.65 5.09
CA ALA A 333 -6.67 6.84 4.64
C ALA A 333 -6.81 8.01 3.65
N ALA A 334 -6.21 9.15 3.96
CA ALA A 334 -6.31 10.34 3.11
C ALA A 334 -5.62 10.15 1.75
N VAL A 335 -4.41 9.57 1.73
CA VAL A 335 -3.69 9.34 0.47
C VAL A 335 -4.40 8.27 -0.37
N ALA A 336 -4.89 7.19 0.25
CA ALA A 336 -5.66 6.15 -0.44
C ALA A 336 -6.92 6.73 -1.12
N HIS A 337 -7.64 7.59 -0.40
CA HIS A 337 -8.83 8.26 -0.94
C HIS A 337 -8.49 9.12 -2.18
N TYR A 338 -7.50 10.02 -2.08
CA TYR A 338 -7.14 10.90 -3.20
C TYR A 338 -6.55 10.17 -4.40
N VAL A 339 -5.76 9.10 -4.17
CA VAL A 339 -5.27 8.24 -5.25
C VAL A 339 -6.45 7.56 -5.97
N GLY A 340 -7.43 7.06 -5.20
CA GLY A 340 -8.65 6.49 -5.76
C GLY A 340 -9.42 7.50 -6.60
N GLU A 341 -9.63 8.73 -6.12
CA GLU A 341 -10.29 9.81 -6.87
C GLU A 341 -9.56 10.12 -8.20
N ILE A 342 -8.24 10.31 -8.14
CA ILE A 342 -7.44 10.66 -9.34
C ILE A 342 -7.50 9.55 -10.38
N LEU A 343 -7.35 8.29 -9.98
CA LEU A 343 -7.36 7.15 -10.91
C LEU A 343 -8.78 6.81 -11.43
N SER A 344 -9.82 7.27 -10.73
CA SER A 344 -11.21 7.16 -11.20
C SER A 344 -11.62 8.26 -12.18
N GLY A 345 -10.79 9.27 -12.37
CA GLY A 345 -11.08 10.40 -13.26
C GLY A 345 -12.09 11.40 -12.69
N HIS A 346 -12.19 11.50 -11.38
CA HIS A 346 -13.07 12.44 -10.64
C HIS A 346 -12.25 13.49 -9.91
#